data_005588b1414426c0421849de17379d85
#
_entry.id   005588b1414426c0421849de17379d85
#
_cell.length_a   1.000
_cell.length_b   1.000
_cell.length_c   1.000
_cell.angle_alpha   90.00
_cell.angle_beta   90.00
_cell.angle_gamma   90.00
#
_symmetry.space_group_name_H-M   'P 1'
#
loop_
_entity.id
_entity.type
_entity.pdbx_description
1 polymer ?
#
loop_
_entity_poly.entity_id
_entity_poly.type
_entity_poly.pdbx_seq_one_letter_code
_entity_poly.pdbx_strand_id
1 'polypeptide(L)' 'MQDLIHRALEESFNALNALRRDETTLAAVVTAGEVLATSLKAGGRVFSCGNGGSMCDAMHFAEELSGRYREDR' A
#
# COMPACT_ATOMS: atom_id res chain seq x y z
N MET A 1 24.94 -17.86 -7.87
CA MET A 1 23.69 -17.85 -7.08
C MET A 1 23.73 -16.82 -5.96
N GLN A 2 24.78 -16.87 -5.16
CA GLN A 2 24.92 -15.94 -4.03
C GLN A 2 24.97 -14.48 -4.48
N ASP A 3 25.67 -14.19 -5.56
CA ASP A 3 25.76 -12.83 -6.11
C ASP A 3 24.42 -12.33 -6.61
N LEU A 4 23.62 -13.22 -7.17
CA LEU A 4 22.29 -12.87 -7.66
C LEU A 4 21.38 -12.48 -6.50
N ILE A 5 21.46 -13.23 -5.40
CA ILE A 5 20.67 -12.97 -4.20
C ILE A 5 21.08 -11.63 -3.58
N HIS A 6 22.39 -11.41 -3.44
CA HIS A 6 22.89 -10.15 -2.89
C HIS A 6 22.44 -8.95 -3.71
N ARG A 7 22.49 -9.09 -5.05
CA ARG A 7 22.06 -8.01 -5.95
C ARG A 7 20.57 -7.72 -5.79
N ALA A 8 19.75 -8.76 -5.72
CA ALA A 8 18.30 -8.59 -5.56
C ALA A 8 17.97 -7.88 -4.24
N LEU A 9 18.64 -8.27 -3.16
CA LEU A 9 18.45 -7.64 -1.86
C LEU A 9 18.90 -6.18 -1.87
N GLU A 10 20.00 -5.90 -2.52
CA GLU A 10 20.52 -4.54 -2.63
C GLU A 10 19.60 -3.65 -3.43
N GLU A 11 19.06 -4.16 -4.53
CA GLU A 11 18.10 -3.42 -5.35
C GLU A 11 16.83 -3.11 -4.55
N SER A 12 16.36 -4.07 -3.78
CA SER A 12 15.18 -3.89 -2.93
C SER A 12 15.45 -2.85 -1.84
N PHE A 13 16.60 -2.93 -1.21
CA PHE A 13 17.01 -1.96 -0.20
C PHE A 13 17.08 -0.56 -0.77
N ASN A 14 17.70 -0.42 -1.95
CA ASN A 14 17.86 0.89 -2.59
C ASN A 14 16.50 1.49 -2.96
N ALA A 15 15.57 0.66 -3.45
CA ALA A 15 14.23 1.12 -3.80
C ALA A 15 13.47 1.61 -2.57
N LEU A 16 13.50 0.84 -1.49
CA LEU A 16 12.85 1.23 -0.24
C LEU A 16 13.48 2.47 0.36
N ASN A 17 14.81 2.56 0.31
CA ASN A 17 15.50 3.71 0.85
C ASN A 17 15.19 4.97 0.08
N ALA A 18 15.09 4.87 -1.26
CA ALA A 18 14.72 5.99 -2.11
C ALA A 18 13.31 6.48 -1.77
N LEU A 19 12.37 5.56 -1.58
CA LEU A 19 11.00 5.89 -1.21
C LEU A 19 10.96 6.57 0.17
N ARG A 20 11.70 6.02 1.13
CA ARG A 20 11.75 6.56 2.49
C ARG A 20 12.24 8.01 2.52
N ARG A 21 13.10 8.37 1.58
CA ARG A 21 13.70 9.70 1.51
C ARG A 21 12.96 10.65 0.58
N ASP A 22 11.93 10.16 -0.10
CA ASP A 22 11.14 10.96 -1.04
C ASP A 22 9.95 11.58 -0.30
N GLU A 23 10.15 12.76 0.24
CA GLU A 23 9.15 13.44 1.03
C GLU A 23 7.89 13.78 0.24
N THR A 24 8.05 14.06 -1.05
CA THR A 24 6.91 14.37 -1.91
C THR A 24 5.99 13.16 -2.06
N THR A 25 6.59 11.98 -2.32
CA THR A 25 5.83 10.75 -2.44
C THR A 25 5.17 10.36 -1.11
N LEU A 26 5.90 10.49 -0.01
CA LEU A 26 5.34 10.17 1.30
C LEU A 26 4.19 11.10 1.66
N ALA A 27 4.32 12.38 1.34
CA ALA A 27 3.22 13.34 1.56
C ALA A 27 2.00 12.97 0.73
N ALA A 28 2.20 12.50 -0.51
CA ALA A 28 1.09 12.04 -1.34
C ALA A 28 0.38 10.82 -0.74
N VAL A 29 1.14 9.90 -0.15
CA VAL A 29 0.57 8.73 0.52
C VAL A 29 -0.27 9.16 1.71
N VAL A 30 0.21 10.11 2.51
CA VAL A 30 -0.55 10.65 3.65
C VAL A 30 -1.84 11.30 3.17
N THR A 31 -1.77 12.12 2.11
CA THR A 31 -2.94 12.77 1.55
C THR A 31 -3.95 11.75 1.06
N ALA A 32 -3.49 10.70 0.38
CA ALA A 32 -4.37 9.62 -0.09
C ALA A 32 -5.08 8.95 1.09
N GLY A 33 -4.35 8.69 2.17
CA GLY A 33 -4.93 8.10 3.37
C GLY A 33 -5.98 9.00 4.01
N GLU A 34 -5.73 10.30 4.05
CA GLU A 34 -6.68 11.25 4.60
C GLU A 34 -7.95 11.34 3.76
N VAL A 35 -7.82 11.30 2.43
CA VAL A 35 -8.97 11.29 1.53
C VAL A 35 -9.80 10.03 1.74
N LEU A 36 -9.15 8.87 1.85
CA LEU A 36 -9.85 7.62 2.11
C LEU A 36 -10.61 7.67 3.44
N ALA A 37 -9.95 8.11 4.49
CA ALA A 37 -10.54 8.19 5.81
C ALA A 37 -11.75 9.14 5.82
N THR A 38 -11.60 10.31 5.22
CA THR A 38 -12.67 11.30 5.14
C THR A 38 -13.86 10.77 4.36
N SER A 39 -13.60 10.10 3.23
CA SER A 39 -14.66 9.52 2.40
C SER A 39 -15.44 8.45 3.15
N LEU A 40 -14.74 7.57 3.87
CA LEU A 40 -15.39 6.51 4.62
C LEU A 40 -16.22 7.07 5.78
N LYS A 41 -15.71 8.09 6.47
CA LYS A 41 -16.45 8.75 7.56
C LYS A 41 -17.72 9.43 7.07
N ALA A 42 -17.69 9.92 5.84
CA ALA A 42 -18.84 10.59 5.23
C ALA A 42 -19.85 9.62 4.60
N GLY A 43 -19.64 8.32 4.76
CA GLY A 43 -20.51 7.30 4.19
C GLY A 43 -20.18 6.93 2.76
N GLY A 44 -19.03 7.35 2.27
CA GLY A 44 -18.58 7.02 0.93
C GLY A 44 -18.08 5.59 0.84
N ARG A 45 -17.70 5.19 -0.37
CA ARG A 45 -17.22 3.84 -0.64
C ARG A 45 -15.85 3.90 -1.30
N VAL A 46 -15.08 2.85 -1.08
CA VAL A 46 -13.76 2.67 -1.70
C VAL A 46 -13.81 1.40 -2.53
N PHE A 47 -13.36 1.50 -3.75
CA PHE A 47 -13.29 0.36 -4.66
C PHE A 47 -11.84 0.11 -5.02
N SER A 48 -11.43 -1.15 -4.98
CA SER A 48 -10.11 -1.55 -5.45
C SER A 48 -10.27 -2.58 -6.54
N CYS A 49 -9.39 -2.53 -7.54
CA CYS A 49 -9.49 -3.43 -8.68
C CYS A 49 -8.10 -3.73 -9.23
N GLY A 50 -8.01 -4.82 -9.98
CA GLY A 50 -6.77 -5.23 -10.61
C GLY A 50 -6.94 -6.55 -11.32
N ASN A 51 -5.91 -6.95 -12.07
CA ASN A 51 -5.88 -8.20 -12.81
C ASN A 51 -4.72 -9.07 -12.33
N GLY A 52 -4.90 -10.40 -12.33
CA GLY A 52 -3.85 -11.32 -11.93
C GLY A 52 -3.38 -11.04 -10.50
N GLY A 53 -2.08 -10.82 -10.31
CA GLY A 53 -1.51 -10.50 -9.01
C GLY A 53 -2.08 -9.22 -8.41
N SER A 54 -2.34 -8.21 -9.26
CA SER A 54 -2.95 -6.95 -8.81
C SER A 54 -4.37 -7.18 -8.30
N MET A 55 -5.08 -8.16 -8.83
CA MET A 55 -6.40 -8.50 -8.33
C MET A 55 -6.32 -9.04 -6.91
N CYS A 56 -5.33 -9.87 -6.63
CA CYS A 56 -5.11 -10.39 -5.28
C CYS A 56 -4.80 -9.27 -4.29
N ASP A 57 -3.97 -8.32 -4.69
CA ASP A 57 -3.64 -7.16 -3.87
C ASP A 57 -4.88 -6.30 -3.63
N ALA A 58 -5.70 -6.09 -4.65
CA ALA A 58 -6.92 -5.31 -4.55
C ALA A 58 -7.92 -5.97 -3.59
N MET A 59 -8.05 -7.28 -3.64
CA MET A 59 -8.93 -8.03 -2.75
C MET A 59 -8.42 -7.96 -1.32
N HIS A 60 -7.13 -8.10 -1.13
CA HIS A 60 -6.51 -8.02 0.20
C HIS A 60 -6.73 -6.63 0.80
N PHE A 61 -6.54 -5.58 0.00
CA PHE A 61 -6.74 -4.21 0.41
C PHE A 61 -8.18 -3.98 0.87
N ALA A 62 -9.14 -4.44 0.09
CA ALA A 62 -10.56 -4.31 0.43
C ALA A 62 -10.91 -5.07 1.73
N GLU A 63 -10.32 -6.25 1.90
CA GLU A 63 -10.52 -7.05 3.09
C GLU A 63 -9.97 -6.37 4.33
N GLU A 64 -8.78 -5.78 4.22
CA GLU A 64 -8.16 -5.07 5.34
C GLU A 64 -8.96 -3.83 5.74
N LEU A 65 -9.56 -3.14 4.78
CA LEU A 65 -10.38 -1.97 5.07
C LEU A 65 -11.71 -2.32 5.72
N SER A 66 -12.32 -3.44 5.33
CA SER A 66 -13.65 -3.82 5.81
C SER A 66 -13.64 -4.85 6.92
N GLY A 67 -12.54 -5.57 7.08
CA GLY A 67 -12.44 -6.62 8.08
C GLY A 67 -12.05 -6.11 9.44
N ARG A 68 -11.92 -7.07 10.37
CA ARG A 68 -11.48 -6.81 11.74
C ARG A 68 -10.06 -7.30 11.90
N TYR A 69 -9.14 -6.48 11.49
CA TYR A 69 -7.74 -6.88 11.53
C TYR A 69 -7.19 -6.86 12.96
N ARG A 70 -7.35 -5.77 13.65
CA ARG A 70 -6.89 -5.63 15.04
C ARG A 70 -8.02 -5.29 15.99
N GLU A 71 -9.01 -4.56 15.49
CA GLU A 71 -10.17 -4.17 16.26
C GLU A 71 -11.32 -3.94 15.30
N ASP A 72 -12.51 -3.80 15.83
CA ASP A 72 -13.70 -3.54 15.02
C ASP A 72 -13.62 -2.18 14.36
N ARG A 73 -14.02 -2.15 13.09
CA ARG A 73 -14.01 -0.91 12.30
C ARG A 73 -15.37 -0.57 11.77
#